data_54793e01a4fcc07733ddeee886e0a700
#
_entry.id   54793e01a4fcc07733ddeee886e0a700
#
_cell.length_a   1.000
_cell.length_b   1.000
_cell.length_c   1.000
_cell.angle_alpha   90.00
_cell.angle_beta   90.00
_cell.angle_gamma   90.00
#
_symmetry.space_group_name_H-M   'P 1'
#
loop_
_entity.id
_entity.type
_entity.pdbx_description
1 polymer ?
#
loop_
_entity_poly.entity_id
_entity_poly.type
_entity_poly.pdbx_seq_one_letter_code
_entity_poly.pdbx_strand_id
1 'polypeptide(L)'
;WTNGDYPNKVIDSTGNKASNSVAVNYLGAAGDLIFVGLQSDTLGLSDPAFHIREATVYASRVAQMEDFRHVLEMIESGKILAERMITDVSDLPHAKESFEEWVSRGGAVFKGIIEVK
;
A
#
# COMPACT_ATOMS: atom_id res chain seq x y z
N TRP A 1 -6.27 -15.80 -12.55
CA TRP A 1 -5.72 -14.50 -12.93
C TRP A 1 -4.41 -14.65 -13.72
N THR A 2 -3.48 -15.46 -13.26
CA THR A 2 -2.15 -15.56 -13.87
C THR A 2 -1.95 -16.83 -14.68
N ASN A 3 -2.97 -17.66 -14.87
CA ASN A 3 -2.88 -18.98 -15.54
C ASN A 3 -1.77 -19.89 -14.96
N GLY A 4 -1.41 -19.68 -13.68
CA GLY A 4 -0.34 -20.40 -13.00
C GLY A 4 1.02 -19.70 -13.04
N ASP A 5 1.14 -18.58 -13.75
CA ASP A 5 2.35 -17.76 -13.75
C ASP A 5 2.41 -16.87 -12.50
N TYR A 6 3.60 -16.65 -12.00
CA TYR A 6 3.85 -15.70 -10.91
C TYR A 6 4.09 -14.28 -11.48
N PRO A 7 3.63 -13.21 -10.79
CA PRO A 7 3.90 -11.85 -11.22
C PRO A 7 5.40 -11.52 -11.16
N ASN A 8 5.85 -10.69 -12.07
CA ASN A 8 7.23 -10.17 -12.08
C ASN A 8 7.46 -9.02 -11.08
N LYS A 9 6.37 -8.49 -10.49
CA LYS A 9 6.44 -7.47 -9.44
C LYS A 9 5.45 -7.78 -8.33
N VAL A 10 5.95 -7.76 -7.08
CA VAL A 10 5.14 -7.88 -5.87
C VAL A 10 5.37 -6.64 -5.02
N ILE A 11 4.29 -5.95 -4.68
CA ILE A 11 4.32 -4.75 -3.85
C ILE A 11 3.66 -5.07 -2.52
N ASP A 12 4.40 -4.95 -1.44
CA ASP A 12 3.87 -5.06 -0.07
C ASP A 12 3.75 -3.66 0.54
N SER A 13 2.52 -3.22 0.74
CA SER A 13 2.18 -1.94 1.37
C SER A 13 1.70 -2.09 2.82
N THR A 14 1.73 -3.31 3.36
CA THR A 14 1.10 -3.61 4.66
C THR A 14 1.96 -3.22 5.87
N GLY A 15 3.29 -3.26 5.74
CA GLY A 15 4.20 -3.14 6.88
C GLY A 15 4.03 -4.26 7.91
N ASN A 16 3.35 -5.35 7.54
CA ASN A 16 3.05 -6.47 8.42
C ASN A 16 4.10 -7.56 8.30
N LYS A 17 4.67 -7.98 9.42
CA LYS A 17 5.74 -8.98 9.48
C LYS A 17 5.36 -10.31 8.80
N ALA A 18 4.12 -10.78 9.01
CA ALA A 18 3.67 -12.04 8.42
C ALA A 18 3.52 -11.93 6.89
N SER A 19 3.01 -10.79 6.39
CA SER A 19 2.94 -10.52 4.95
C SER A 19 4.34 -10.45 4.33
N ASN A 20 5.20 -9.63 4.90
CA ASN A 20 6.55 -9.40 4.38
C ASN A 20 7.37 -10.69 4.30
N SER A 21 7.25 -11.58 5.29
CA SER A 21 8.02 -12.84 5.33
C SER A 21 7.65 -13.85 4.24
N VAL A 22 6.44 -13.74 3.68
CA VAL A 22 5.96 -14.65 2.63
C VAL A 22 5.86 -14.00 1.25
N ALA A 23 6.05 -12.69 1.16
CA ALA A 23 5.86 -11.91 -0.07
C ALA A 23 6.71 -12.44 -1.24
N VAL A 24 7.94 -12.88 -0.97
CA VAL A 24 8.83 -13.48 -1.98
C VAL A 24 8.24 -14.73 -2.63
N ASN A 25 7.37 -15.46 -1.93
CA ASN A 25 6.78 -16.70 -2.45
C ASN A 25 5.79 -16.46 -3.61
N TYR A 26 5.30 -15.25 -3.73
CA TYR A 26 4.39 -14.83 -4.82
C TYR A 26 5.13 -14.29 -6.04
N LEU A 27 6.46 -14.15 -5.99
CA LEU A 27 7.26 -13.54 -7.03
C LEU A 27 7.70 -14.55 -8.07
N GLY A 28 7.66 -14.17 -9.34
CA GLY A 28 8.24 -14.92 -10.44
C GLY A 28 9.77 -14.81 -10.48
N ALA A 29 10.40 -15.61 -11.36
CA ALA A 29 11.85 -15.56 -11.57
C ALA A 29 12.30 -14.19 -12.09
N ALA A 30 13.46 -13.71 -11.62
CA ALA A 30 14.03 -12.40 -11.91
C ALA A 30 13.07 -11.22 -11.61
N GLY A 31 12.18 -11.41 -10.62
CA GLY A 31 11.18 -10.41 -10.28
C GLY A 31 11.61 -9.43 -9.19
N ASP A 32 10.83 -8.37 -9.06
CA ASP A 32 11.04 -7.27 -8.11
C ASP A 32 10.08 -7.38 -6.92
N LEU A 33 10.62 -7.42 -5.70
CA LEU A 33 9.87 -7.34 -4.46
C LEU A 33 10.02 -5.93 -3.87
N ILE A 34 8.91 -5.20 -3.75
CA ILE A 34 8.91 -3.78 -3.39
C ILE A 34 8.17 -3.60 -2.06
N PHE A 35 8.88 -3.17 -1.02
CA PHE A 35 8.29 -2.83 0.27
C PHE A 35 7.99 -1.33 0.35
N VAL A 36 6.71 -1.00 0.48
CA VAL A 36 6.18 0.36 0.67
C VAL A 36 5.74 0.57 2.11
N GLY A 37 5.13 -0.46 2.71
CA GLY A 37 4.74 -0.46 4.13
C GLY A 37 5.96 -0.57 5.04
N LEU A 38 6.08 0.34 6.01
CA LEU A 38 7.17 0.31 6.98
C LEU A 38 6.88 -0.71 8.09
N GLN A 39 7.72 -1.73 8.22
CA GLN A 39 7.74 -2.63 9.36
C GLN A 39 8.60 -2.05 10.48
N SER A 40 8.13 -2.15 11.73
CA SER A 40 8.84 -1.61 12.90
C SER A 40 9.98 -2.49 13.42
N ASP A 41 10.18 -3.67 12.83
CA ASP A 41 11.14 -4.68 13.26
C ASP A 41 12.03 -5.12 12.08
N THR A 42 12.91 -6.06 12.32
CA THR A 42 13.79 -6.63 11.30
C THR A 42 12.99 -7.29 10.18
N LEU A 43 13.32 -6.95 8.94
CA LEU A 43 12.80 -7.62 7.76
C LEU A 43 13.51 -8.96 7.58
N GLY A 44 12.79 -10.07 7.81
CA GLY A 44 13.30 -11.43 7.59
C GLY A 44 12.87 -11.95 6.24
N LEU A 45 13.83 -12.23 5.37
CA LEU A 45 13.59 -12.87 4.07
C LEU A 45 14.19 -14.27 4.07
N SER A 46 13.48 -15.21 3.43
CA SER A 46 14.00 -16.55 3.21
C SER A 46 15.07 -16.52 2.12
N ASP A 47 16.33 -16.65 2.49
CA ASP A 47 17.46 -16.65 1.56
C ASP A 47 17.31 -17.68 0.42
N PRO A 48 16.97 -18.96 0.67
CA PRO A 48 16.73 -19.92 -0.40
C PRO A 48 15.59 -19.51 -1.35
N ALA A 49 14.49 -18.96 -0.82
CA ALA A 49 13.38 -18.54 -1.63
C ALA A 49 13.72 -17.32 -2.50
N PHE A 50 14.64 -16.50 -2.04
CA PHE A 50 15.16 -15.33 -2.72
C PHE A 50 16.09 -15.72 -3.86
N HIS A 51 17.06 -16.58 -3.57
CA HIS A 51 18.04 -17.07 -4.54
C HIS A 51 17.42 -17.85 -5.69
N ILE A 52 16.49 -18.76 -5.40
CA ILE A 52 15.86 -19.57 -6.46
C ILE A 52 15.07 -18.73 -7.46
N ARG A 53 14.69 -17.50 -7.07
CA ARG A 53 13.95 -16.55 -7.92
C ARG A 53 14.83 -15.50 -8.56
N GLU A 54 16.11 -15.45 -8.22
CA GLU A 54 17.01 -14.35 -8.66
C GLU A 54 16.39 -12.98 -8.40
N ALA A 55 15.73 -12.84 -7.23
CA ALA A 55 14.88 -11.71 -6.92
C ALA A 55 15.66 -10.43 -6.60
N THR A 56 15.08 -9.28 -6.91
CA THR A 56 15.56 -7.97 -6.46
C THR A 56 14.61 -7.40 -5.40
N VAL A 57 15.16 -6.77 -4.36
CA VAL A 57 14.38 -6.08 -3.32
C VAL A 57 14.57 -4.59 -3.42
N TYR A 58 13.45 -3.89 -3.34
CA TYR A 58 13.41 -2.43 -3.24
C TYR A 58 12.66 -2.03 -1.96
N ALA A 59 13.11 -0.94 -1.34
CA ALA A 59 12.35 -0.23 -0.33
C ALA A 59 11.95 1.13 -0.91
N SER A 60 10.68 1.47 -0.79
CA SER A 60 10.15 2.77 -1.23
C SER A 60 9.74 3.60 -0.04
N ARG A 61 10.11 4.85 -0.04
CA ARG A 61 9.71 5.82 0.99
C ARG A 61 9.71 7.22 0.43
N VAL A 62 8.74 8.02 0.85
CA VAL A 62 8.58 9.45 0.51
C VAL A 62 8.34 9.68 -0.98
N ALA A 63 7.12 10.11 -1.30
CA ALA A 63 6.76 10.60 -2.62
C ALA A 63 7.45 11.95 -2.90
N GLN A 64 7.93 12.13 -4.12
CA GLN A 64 8.44 13.38 -4.62
C GLN A 64 7.29 14.25 -5.17
N MET A 65 7.57 15.53 -5.43
CA MET A 65 6.56 16.44 -5.98
C MET A 65 5.99 15.97 -7.34
N GLU A 66 6.82 15.28 -8.10
CA GLU A 66 6.44 14.72 -9.40
C GLU A 66 5.43 13.58 -9.26
N ASP A 67 5.58 12.74 -8.23
CA ASP A 67 4.63 11.67 -7.93
C ASP A 67 3.25 12.23 -7.60
N PHE A 68 3.22 13.31 -6.79
CA PHE A 68 1.96 14.00 -6.47
C PHE A 68 1.27 14.56 -7.71
N ARG A 69 2.03 15.23 -8.60
CA ARG A 69 1.48 15.75 -9.87
C ARG A 69 0.93 14.63 -10.73
N HIS A 70 1.68 13.55 -10.86
CA HIS A 70 1.24 12.39 -11.64
C HIS A 70 -0.04 11.78 -11.09
N VAL A 71 -0.15 11.62 -9.76
CA VAL A 71 -1.39 11.09 -9.14
C VAL A 71 -2.56 12.03 -9.37
N LEU A 72 -2.37 13.35 -9.28
CA LEU A 72 -3.43 14.32 -9.58
C LEU A 72 -3.91 14.20 -11.03
N GLU A 73 -3.00 14.13 -12.00
CA GLU A 73 -3.34 13.91 -13.42
C GLU A 73 -4.12 12.61 -13.63
N MET A 74 -3.76 11.55 -12.91
CA MET A 74 -4.47 10.26 -12.97
C MET A 74 -5.89 10.36 -12.39
N ILE A 75 -6.08 11.14 -11.33
CA ILE A 75 -7.40 11.42 -10.75
C ILE A 75 -8.23 12.28 -11.72
N GLU A 76 -7.69 13.39 -12.21
CA GLU A 76 -8.36 14.30 -13.13
C GLU A 76 -8.76 13.61 -14.44
N SER A 77 -7.93 12.71 -14.94
CA SER A 77 -8.23 11.91 -16.14
C SER A 77 -9.20 10.75 -15.90
N GLY A 78 -9.65 10.55 -14.67
CA GLY A 78 -10.57 9.45 -14.29
C GLY A 78 -9.94 8.06 -14.28
N LYS A 79 -8.62 7.94 -14.41
CA LYS A 79 -7.91 6.64 -14.30
C LYS A 79 -7.85 6.14 -12.87
N ILE A 80 -7.81 7.06 -11.89
CA ILE A 80 -7.95 6.76 -10.47
C ILE A 80 -9.28 7.34 -10.00
N LEU A 81 -10.17 6.48 -9.52
CA LEU A 81 -11.47 6.85 -8.98
C LEU A 81 -11.34 7.15 -7.49
N ALA A 82 -10.74 8.30 -7.15
CA ALA A 82 -10.43 8.67 -5.77
C ALA A 82 -11.67 8.65 -4.85
N GLU A 83 -12.84 9.01 -5.38
CA GLU A 83 -14.12 9.01 -4.65
C GLU A 83 -14.47 7.63 -4.07
N ARG A 84 -14.09 6.54 -4.76
CA ARG A 84 -14.31 5.17 -4.27
C ARG A 84 -13.47 4.82 -3.04
N MET A 85 -12.43 5.59 -2.77
CA MET A 85 -11.56 5.39 -1.61
C MET A 85 -12.10 6.12 -0.37
N ILE A 86 -12.97 7.12 -0.56
CA ILE A 86 -13.56 7.89 0.54
C ILE A 86 -14.71 7.08 1.13
N THR A 87 -14.53 6.61 2.35
CA THR A 87 -15.54 5.81 3.06
C THR A 87 -16.31 6.64 4.07
N ASP A 88 -15.72 7.70 4.57
CA ASP A 88 -16.29 8.51 5.63
C ASP A 88 -15.98 10.00 5.42
N VAL A 89 -16.94 10.84 5.74
CA VAL A 89 -16.80 12.30 5.66
C VAL A 89 -17.34 12.93 6.94
N SER A 90 -16.64 13.90 7.46
CA SER A 90 -17.06 14.72 8.60
C SER A 90 -16.75 16.19 8.36
N ASP A 91 -17.35 17.07 9.15
CA ASP A 91 -17.01 18.49 9.19
C ASP A 91 -15.99 18.78 10.31
N LEU A 92 -15.41 19.97 10.28
CA LEU A 92 -14.38 20.37 11.26
C LEU A 92 -14.93 20.42 12.71
N PRO A 93 -16.16 20.90 13.00
CA PRO A 93 -16.72 20.89 14.35
C PRO A 93 -16.82 19.49 14.99
N HIS A 94 -17.08 18.46 14.19
CA HIS A 94 -17.24 17.07 14.67
C HIS A 94 -15.99 16.19 14.41
N ALA A 95 -14.88 16.81 14.00
CA ALA A 95 -13.67 16.09 13.57
C ALA A 95 -13.12 15.14 14.65
N LYS A 96 -13.18 15.56 15.92
CA LYS A 96 -12.65 14.77 17.04
C LYS A 96 -13.46 13.49 17.25
N GLU A 97 -14.77 13.62 17.38
CA GLU A 97 -15.70 12.52 17.59
C GLU A 97 -15.65 11.53 16.41
N SER A 98 -15.64 12.07 15.19
CA SER A 98 -15.53 11.26 13.97
C SER A 98 -14.20 10.50 13.90
N PHE A 99 -13.10 11.14 14.28
CA PHE A 99 -11.79 10.48 14.30
C PHE A 99 -11.75 9.34 15.31
N GLU A 100 -12.29 9.55 16.53
CA GLU A 100 -12.37 8.51 17.56
C GLU A 100 -13.23 7.32 17.09
N GLU A 101 -14.37 7.60 16.43
CA GLU A 101 -15.22 6.57 15.83
C GLU A 101 -14.47 5.80 14.73
N TRP A 102 -13.84 6.50 13.79
CA TRP A 102 -13.10 5.89 12.68
C TRP A 102 -11.98 4.98 13.16
N VAL A 103 -11.23 5.41 14.17
CA VAL A 103 -10.19 4.58 14.80
C VAL A 103 -10.78 3.32 15.41
N SER A 104 -11.95 3.41 16.07
CA SER A 104 -12.63 2.26 16.68
C SER A 104 -13.12 1.24 15.65
N ARG A 105 -13.51 1.70 14.45
CA ARG A 105 -13.93 0.85 13.31
C ARG A 105 -12.78 0.21 12.56
N GLY A 106 -11.56 0.69 12.77
CA GLY A 106 -10.35 0.11 12.20
C GLY A 106 -10.41 -0.09 10.69
N GLY A 107 -10.19 -1.31 10.22
CA GLY A 107 -10.12 -1.63 8.79
C GLY A 107 -11.40 -1.39 7.97
N ALA A 108 -12.51 -1.00 8.59
CA ALA A 108 -13.73 -0.61 7.88
C ALA A 108 -13.65 0.82 7.32
N VAL A 109 -12.73 1.65 7.82
CA VAL A 109 -12.48 3.00 7.31
C VAL A 109 -11.25 2.97 6.42
N PHE A 110 -11.45 3.15 5.11
CA PHE A 110 -10.34 3.19 4.16
C PHE A 110 -9.75 4.59 4.04
N LYS A 111 -10.59 5.60 3.86
CA LYS A 111 -10.22 7.01 3.84
C LYS A 111 -11.32 7.86 4.47
N GLY A 112 -11.04 8.47 5.61
CA GLY A 112 -11.86 9.49 6.23
C GLY A 112 -11.40 10.89 5.81
N ILE A 113 -12.35 11.77 5.49
CA ILE A 113 -12.10 13.16 5.09
C ILE A 113 -12.82 14.11 6.07
N ILE A 114 -12.13 15.17 6.47
CA ILE A 114 -12.71 16.28 7.21
C ILE A 114 -12.81 17.48 6.28
N GLU A 115 -14.05 17.90 6.02
CA GLU A 115 -14.32 19.11 5.23
C GLU A 115 -14.13 20.36 6.10
N VAL A 116 -13.31 21.28 5.61
CA VAL A 116 -13.07 22.59 6.23
C VAL A 116 -13.81 23.61 5.37
N LYS A 117 -14.91 24.12 5.90
CA LYS A 117 -15.70 25.21 5.29
C LYS A 117 -15.57 26.49 6.08
#